data_7d4d24f78f102907238e4e8e5db2bbf6
#
_entry.id   7d4d24f78f102907238e4e8e5db2bbf6
#
_cell.length_a   1.000
_cell.length_b   1.000
_cell.length_c   1.000
_cell.angle_alpha   90.00
_cell.angle_beta   90.00
_cell.angle_gamma   90.00
#
_symmetry.space_group_name_H-M   'P 1'
#
loop_
_entity.id
_entity.type
_entity.pdbx_description
1 polymer ?
#
loop_
_entity_poly.entity_id
_entity_poly.type
_entity_poly.pdbx_seq_one_letter_code
_entity_poly.pdbx_strand_id
1 'polypeptide(L)'
;MFVFEGSLSSFYQNLVDGTASHLEHKHIDLGGRKREDPAPVHLTKITRSWKSLMNADFLWLSLKMKFSYIEDIPTPCYVVDTGRLEQNARTIHHVQEETGAKVILALKGFAMFSVFGALKKYLFGTTASSVHEARLGREEFGGEVHAYAPAYSDADIEALLPMVDHITFNSFSQLERYREQVRLYPKPPSIGLRINPEYSEIKTPLYDPCRPNSRLGMTCEQCKGQSLIGVEGLHFHTMCEQNADTLERTLEVVEEKFGSMIPQMKWINFGGGHHISRSDYDVERLCRIIQGFCKRHPQCQVYLEPGEAIALHAGVLVASVLDVFEASMPMAILDVSATAHMPDVLEMPYRPLIRGGGEPGAKPFTYRLGGLTCLAGDEIGDYAFDQPLKVGDRLIFEDMAHYTMVKNTAFNGVPLPSIAIHDSEAETYQIVRSFDYHDYRNRLS
;
A
#
# COMPACT_ATOMS: atom_id res chain seq x y z
N MET A 1 17.30 21.68 19.05
CA MET A 1 16.33 22.19 18.08
C MET A 1 17.11 22.53 16.82
N PHE A 2 17.29 21.54 15.94
CA PHE A 2 17.88 21.71 14.63
C PHE A 2 16.84 21.31 13.61
N VAL A 3 16.45 22.28 12.80
CA VAL A 3 15.58 22.11 11.65
C VAL A 3 16.45 21.56 10.53
N PHE A 4 16.19 20.36 10.05
CA PHE A 4 16.72 19.85 8.80
C PHE A 4 15.73 20.22 7.70
N GLU A 5 16.04 21.23 6.92
CA GLU A 5 15.45 21.48 5.61
C GLU A 5 16.26 20.67 4.60
N GLY A 6 15.72 19.55 4.15
CA GLY A 6 16.24 18.74 3.07
C GLY A 6 15.26 17.63 2.76
N SER A 7 14.81 17.53 1.51
CA SER A 7 13.91 16.47 1.07
C SER A 7 14.58 15.11 1.17
N LEU A 8 13.82 14.05 1.44
CA LEU A 8 14.29 12.65 1.46
C LEU A 8 15.03 12.26 0.16
N SER A 9 14.75 12.92 -0.97
CA SER A 9 15.44 12.70 -2.24
C SER A 9 16.92 13.08 -2.19
N SER A 10 17.30 14.14 -1.45
CA SER A 10 18.71 14.55 -1.32
C SER A 10 19.53 13.59 -0.44
N PHE A 11 18.87 12.88 0.48
CA PHE A 11 19.52 11.84 1.29
C PHE A 11 19.82 10.58 0.46
N TYR A 12 18.88 10.20 -0.43
CA TYR A 12 19.07 9.08 -1.35
C TYR A 12 20.16 9.34 -2.40
N GLN A 13 20.24 10.56 -2.93
CA GLN A 13 21.25 10.92 -3.93
C GLN A 13 22.67 10.85 -3.34
N ASN A 14 22.86 11.28 -2.10
CA ASN A 14 24.16 11.22 -1.42
C ASN A 14 24.62 9.79 -1.08
N LEU A 15 23.70 8.84 -0.95
CA LEU A 15 24.00 7.41 -0.79
C LEU A 15 24.38 6.75 -2.11
N VAL A 16 23.83 7.21 -3.23
CA VAL A 16 24.09 6.67 -4.57
C VAL A 16 25.45 7.14 -5.12
N ASP A 17 25.85 8.38 -4.79
CA ASP A 17 27.07 9.00 -5.34
C ASP A 17 28.36 8.66 -4.57
N GLY A 18 28.29 7.84 -3.50
CA GLY A 18 29.48 7.32 -2.81
C GLY A 18 30.35 8.38 -2.10
N THR A 19 29.85 9.58 -1.83
CA THR A 19 30.59 10.69 -1.24
C THR A 19 30.43 10.85 0.28
N ALA A 20 30.33 9.75 1.02
CA ALA A 20 30.35 9.75 2.47
C ALA A 20 31.77 9.48 2.99
N SER A 21 32.67 10.45 2.83
CA SER A 21 33.94 10.47 3.56
C SER A 21 34.09 11.82 4.27
N HIS A 22 34.37 11.74 5.59
CA HIS A 22 34.69 12.79 6.52
C HIS A 22 33.54 13.56 7.21
N LEU A 23 33.09 13.00 8.34
CA LEU A 23 32.60 13.80 9.46
C LEU A 23 33.65 13.72 10.58
N GLU A 24 34.39 14.80 10.74
CA GLU A 24 35.31 14.98 11.88
C GLU A 24 34.52 15.13 13.18
N HIS A 25 34.89 14.34 14.18
CA HIS A 25 34.43 14.48 15.55
C HIS A 25 35.02 15.75 16.19
N LYS A 26 34.19 16.72 16.48
CA LYS A 26 34.52 17.77 17.45
C LYS A 26 34.06 17.34 18.83
N HIS A 27 35.04 17.00 19.67
CA HIS A 27 34.85 16.83 21.12
C HIS A 27 34.43 18.16 21.77
N ILE A 28 33.31 18.13 22.50
CA ILE A 28 32.99 19.13 23.51
C ILE A 28 33.12 18.42 24.87
N ASP A 29 34.09 18.88 25.63
CA ASP A 29 34.38 18.45 27.00
C ASP A 29 33.38 19.07 27.99
N LEU A 30 32.65 18.25 28.73
CA LEU A 30 31.89 18.64 29.91
C LEU A 30 32.10 17.62 31.04
N GLY A 31 33.08 17.94 31.87
CA GLY A 31 33.21 17.69 33.29
C GLY A 31 32.59 16.44 33.95
N GLY A 32 33.45 15.48 34.23
CA GLY A 32 33.57 14.69 35.45
C GLY A 32 32.34 14.07 36.15
N ARG A 33 32.25 12.74 36.08
CA ARG A 33 32.11 11.83 37.22
C ARG A 33 32.26 10.38 36.79
N LYS A 34 33.23 9.67 37.43
CA LYS A 34 33.43 8.23 37.32
C LYS A 34 32.24 7.45 37.87
N ARG A 35 31.78 6.44 37.16
CA ARG A 35 31.12 5.24 37.70
C ARG A 35 31.62 4.01 36.97
N GLU A 36 31.84 2.98 37.76
CA GLU A 36 32.46 1.71 37.42
C GLU A 36 31.62 0.86 36.46
N ASP A 37 32.31 0.16 35.53
CA ASP A 37 31.73 -0.82 34.63
C ASP A 37 31.41 -2.14 35.33
N PRO A 38 30.29 -2.78 35.02
CA PRO A 38 30.13 -4.22 35.18
C PRO A 38 30.43 -4.94 33.85
N ALA A 39 31.08 -6.10 33.98
CA ALA A 39 31.65 -6.96 32.98
C ALA A 39 30.69 -7.37 31.81
N PRO A 40 31.23 -7.69 30.63
CA PRO A 40 30.43 -8.02 29.45
C PRO A 40 29.83 -9.42 29.54
N VAL A 41 28.51 -9.51 29.42
CA VAL A 41 27.80 -10.77 29.17
C VAL A 41 27.85 -11.08 27.69
N HIS A 42 28.37 -12.26 27.34
CA HIS A 42 28.43 -12.79 25.98
C HIS A 42 27.03 -12.96 25.35
N LEU A 43 26.66 -12.06 24.47
CA LEU A 43 25.56 -12.19 23.49
C LEU A 43 26.16 -12.25 22.09
N THR A 44 26.80 -13.36 21.78
CA THR A 44 27.27 -13.67 20.43
C THR A 44 26.74 -15.04 20.05
N LYS A 45 25.76 -15.08 19.16
CA LYS A 45 25.58 -16.13 18.12
C LYS A 45 24.19 -16.27 17.46
N ILE A 46 23.30 -15.30 17.49
CA ILE A 46 22.04 -15.43 16.74
C ILE A 46 21.81 -14.30 15.72
N THR A 47 22.51 -13.17 15.80
CA THR A 47 22.28 -12.00 14.93
C THR A 47 23.01 -12.03 13.59
N ARG A 48 23.71 -13.10 13.24
CA ARG A 48 24.51 -13.18 11.99
C ARG A 48 23.76 -13.76 10.78
N SER A 49 22.60 -14.37 10.95
CA SER A 49 21.89 -15.06 9.84
C SER A 49 21.06 -14.11 8.95
N TRP A 50 20.45 -13.07 9.52
CA TRP A 50 19.55 -12.19 8.75
C TRP A 50 20.26 -10.96 8.13
N LYS A 51 21.28 -10.42 8.79
CA LYS A 51 22.07 -9.31 8.21
C LYS A 51 22.94 -9.71 7.01
N SER A 52 23.21 -11.00 6.80
CA SER A 52 23.95 -11.47 5.62
C SER A 52 23.09 -11.68 4.39
N LEU A 53 21.75 -11.73 4.53
CA LEU A 53 20.78 -11.83 3.44
C LEU A 53 20.30 -10.47 2.93
N MET A 54 20.56 -9.41 3.71
CA MET A 54 20.25 -8.03 3.32
C MET A 54 21.53 -7.22 3.01
N ASN A 55 22.42 -7.76 2.21
CA ASN A 55 23.53 -6.96 1.71
C ASN A 55 23.02 -5.91 0.71
N ALA A 56 23.50 -4.68 0.83
CA ALA A 56 23.25 -3.58 -0.09
C ALA A 56 23.49 -3.97 -1.56
N ASP A 57 24.40 -4.94 -1.81
CA ASP A 57 24.65 -5.53 -3.12
C ASP A 57 23.44 -6.30 -3.67
N PHE A 58 22.60 -6.89 -2.81
CA PHE A 58 21.35 -7.55 -3.25
C PHE A 58 20.29 -6.53 -3.65
N LEU A 59 20.22 -5.39 -2.96
CA LEU A 59 19.37 -4.26 -3.35
C LEU A 59 19.83 -3.65 -4.69
N TRP A 60 21.13 -3.57 -4.90
CA TRP A 60 21.74 -3.01 -6.13
C TRP A 60 21.60 -3.96 -7.34
N LEU A 61 21.75 -5.26 -7.15
CA LEU A 61 21.47 -6.28 -8.18
C LEU A 61 19.97 -6.41 -8.48
N SER A 62 19.09 -6.20 -7.51
CA SER A 62 17.65 -6.28 -7.70
C SER A 62 17.07 -5.06 -8.44
N LEU A 63 17.73 -3.90 -8.37
CA LEU A 63 17.34 -2.70 -9.13
C LEU A 63 17.72 -2.78 -10.62
N LYS A 64 18.57 -3.75 -11.00
CA LYS A 64 18.83 -4.09 -12.40
C LYS A 64 18.02 -5.31 -12.82
N MET A 65 16.68 -5.23 -12.74
CA MET A 65 15.88 -6.11 -13.59
C MET A 65 16.32 -5.83 -15.04
N LYS A 66 17.00 -6.79 -15.66
CA LYS A 66 17.28 -6.74 -17.10
C LYS A 66 15.98 -6.92 -17.84
N PHE A 67 15.22 -5.84 -18.03
CA PHE A 67 14.07 -5.84 -18.90
C PHE A 67 14.53 -5.77 -20.37
N SER A 68 15.25 -6.79 -20.81
CA SER A 68 15.61 -6.94 -22.24
C SER A 68 14.38 -6.96 -23.15
N TYR A 69 13.20 -7.28 -22.60
CA TYR A 69 11.91 -7.36 -23.28
C TYR A 69 11.07 -6.07 -23.21
N ILE A 70 11.53 -5.01 -22.53
CA ILE A 70 10.76 -3.74 -22.48
C ILE A 70 10.59 -3.14 -23.86
N GLU A 71 11.54 -3.36 -24.76
CA GLU A 71 11.44 -2.91 -26.13
C GLU A 71 10.28 -3.59 -26.91
N ASP A 72 9.91 -4.80 -26.52
CA ASP A 72 8.89 -5.61 -27.20
C ASP A 72 7.50 -5.50 -26.56
N ILE A 73 7.38 -4.99 -25.32
CA ILE A 73 6.09 -4.83 -24.63
C ILE A 73 5.25 -3.77 -25.34
N PRO A 74 3.97 -4.05 -25.69
CA PRO A 74 3.07 -3.02 -26.16
C PRO A 74 2.85 -1.95 -25.07
N THR A 75 2.86 -0.68 -25.44
CA THR A 75 2.60 0.43 -24.54
C THR A 75 1.25 1.09 -24.82
N PRO A 76 0.60 1.67 -23.82
CA PRO A 76 0.96 1.62 -22.40
C PRO A 76 0.70 0.25 -21.77
N CYS A 77 1.54 -0.15 -20.79
CA CYS A 77 1.41 -1.46 -20.15
C CYS A 77 1.86 -1.45 -18.68
N TYR A 78 1.01 -1.96 -17.78
CA TYR A 78 1.43 -2.35 -16.43
C TYR A 78 2.12 -3.70 -16.48
N VAL A 79 3.29 -3.81 -15.88
CA VAL A 79 4.05 -5.07 -15.80
C VAL A 79 4.28 -5.41 -14.34
N VAL A 80 3.78 -6.55 -13.89
CA VAL A 80 3.88 -6.99 -12.50
C VAL A 80 4.82 -8.18 -12.40
N ASP A 81 5.82 -8.06 -11.52
CA ASP A 81 6.83 -9.07 -11.25
C ASP A 81 6.36 -10.02 -10.14
N THR A 82 6.19 -11.29 -10.47
CA THR A 82 5.70 -12.30 -9.53
C THR A 82 6.73 -12.66 -8.46
N GLY A 83 8.01 -12.64 -8.78
CA GLY A 83 9.07 -12.92 -7.81
C GLY A 83 9.12 -11.86 -6.69
N ARG A 84 8.93 -10.60 -7.04
CA ARG A 84 8.82 -9.51 -6.05
C ARG A 84 7.56 -9.57 -5.23
N LEU A 85 6.41 -9.87 -5.85
CA LEU A 85 5.17 -10.12 -5.12
C LEU A 85 5.34 -11.24 -4.09
N GLU A 86 5.97 -12.34 -4.47
CA GLU A 86 6.23 -13.45 -3.55
C GLU A 86 7.20 -13.04 -2.43
N GLN A 87 8.22 -12.26 -2.73
CA GLN A 87 9.15 -11.76 -1.70
C GLN A 87 8.42 -10.91 -0.65
N ASN A 88 7.59 -9.97 -1.08
CA ASN A 88 6.76 -9.16 -0.19
C ASN A 88 5.82 -10.05 0.65
N ALA A 89 5.15 -10.99 -0.01
CA ALA A 89 4.22 -11.92 0.64
C ALA A 89 4.91 -12.82 1.68
N ARG A 90 6.17 -13.25 1.45
CA ARG A 90 6.97 -14.01 2.43
C ARG A 90 7.28 -13.17 3.67
N THR A 91 7.64 -11.89 3.51
CA THR A 91 7.87 -10.98 4.65
C THR A 91 6.60 -10.83 5.49
N ILE A 92 5.46 -10.71 4.85
CA ILE A 92 4.15 -10.61 5.51
C ILE A 92 3.76 -11.94 6.17
N HIS A 93 4.04 -13.06 5.52
CA HIS A 93 3.79 -14.40 6.06
C HIS A 93 4.60 -14.67 7.33
N HIS A 94 5.85 -14.21 7.37
CA HIS A 94 6.68 -14.28 8.57
C HIS A 94 6.02 -13.59 9.78
N VAL A 95 5.37 -12.42 9.58
CA VAL A 95 4.61 -11.77 10.67
C VAL A 95 3.48 -12.68 11.18
N GLN A 96 2.79 -13.39 10.29
CA GLN A 96 1.73 -14.34 10.69
C GLN A 96 2.29 -15.52 11.49
N GLU A 97 3.40 -16.10 11.05
CA GLU A 97 4.05 -17.22 11.75
C GLU A 97 4.52 -16.83 13.15
N GLU A 98 5.12 -15.64 13.31
CA GLU A 98 5.64 -15.15 14.58
C GLU A 98 4.55 -14.71 15.57
N THR A 99 3.38 -14.30 15.06
CA THR A 99 2.37 -13.62 15.92
C THR A 99 1.04 -14.34 16.02
N GLY A 100 0.73 -15.25 15.09
CA GLY A 100 -0.60 -15.83 14.95
C GLY A 100 -1.65 -14.84 14.39
N ALA A 101 -1.25 -13.63 14.00
CA ALA A 101 -2.14 -12.72 13.29
C ALA A 101 -2.50 -13.26 11.91
N LYS A 102 -3.68 -12.93 11.42
CA LYS A 102 -4.11 -13.22 10.05
C LYS A 102 -3.96 -11.99 9.19
N VAL A 103 -3.30 -12.12 8.05
CA VAL A 103 -3.17 -11.02 7.08
C VAL A 103 -4.03 -11.30 5.86
N ILE A 104 -4.83 -10.32 5.47
CA ILE A 104 -5.75 -10.37 4.34
C ILE A 104 -5.42 -9.23 3.37
N LEU A 105 -5.47 -9.52 2.06
CA LEU A 105 -5.15 -8.55 1.01
C LEU A 105 -6.24 -7.49 0.88
N ALA A 106 -5.90 -6.20 1.00
CA ALA A 106 -6.83 -5.12 0.70
C ALA A 106 -6.94 -4.87 -0.82
N LEU A 107 -8.07 -5.30 -1.41
CA LEU A 107 -8.30 -5.24 -2.85
C LEU A 107 -8.29 -3.81 -3.39
N LYS A 108 -8.68 -2.83 -2.58
CA LYS A 108 -8.57 -1.40 -2.94
C LYS A 108 -7.15 -0.95 -3.28
N GLY A 109 -6.12 -1.63 -2.73
CA GLY A 109 -4.72 -1.33 -2.99
C GLY A 109 -4.14 -2.18 -4.11
N PHE A 110 -4.53 -3.45 -4.21
CA PHE A 110 -4.05 -4.36 -5.24
C PHE A 110 -5.09 -5.46 -5.53
N ALA A 111 -5.53 -5.55 -6.78
CA ALA A 111 -6.61 -6.48 -7.19
C ALA A 111 -6.32 -7.24 -8.49
N MET A 112 -5.06 -7.37 -8.89
CA MET A 112 -4.66 -8.12 -10.08
C MET A 112 -4.84 -9.64 -9.84
N PHE A 113 -6.04 -10.15 -10.12
CA PHE A 113 -6.40 -11.54 -9.80
C PHE A 113 -5.57 -12.59 -10.54
N SER A 114 -4.99 -12.26 -11.69
CA SER A 114 -4.12 -13.18 -12.45
C SER A 114 -2.88 -13.65 -11.67
N VAL A 115 -2.48 -12.92 -10.61
CA VAL A 115 -1.34 -13.28 -9.74
C VAL A 115 -1.77 -13.76 -8.36
N PHE A 116 -3.06 -13.87 -8.08
CA PHE A 116 -3.55 -14.34 -6.77
C PHE A 116 -3.07 -15.75 -6.43
N GLY A 117 -2.82 -16.60 -7.45
CA GLY A 117 -2.23 -17.93 -7.24
C GLY A 117 -0.89 -17.89 -6.49
N ALA A 118 -0.07 -16.88 -6.72
CA ALA A 118 1.20 -16.70 -6.03
C ALA A 118 1.02 -16.23 -4.57
N LEU A 119 -0.07 -15.52 -4.26
CA LEU A 119 -0.34 -14.90 -2.95
C LEU A 119 -1.14 -15.80 -2.00
N LYS A 120 -2.03 -16.66 -2.53
CA LYS A 120 -2.94 -17.51 -1.73
C LYS A 120 -2.24 -18.37 -0.69
N LYS A 121 -1.02 -18.80 -0.94
CA LYS A 121 -0.23 -19.63 -0.01
C LYS A 121 0.33 -18.85 1.20
N TYR A 122 0.30 -17.51 1.13
CA TYR A 122 0.88 -16.64 2.14
C TYR A 122 -0.15 -15.83 2.93
N LEU A 123 -1.35 -15.64 2.39
CA LEU A 123 -2.35 -14.75 2.98
C LEU A 123 -3.65 -15.53 3.27
N PHE A 124 -4.37 -15.13 4.32
CA PHE A 124 -5.59 -15.81 4.76
C PHE A 124 -6.82 -15.50 3.89
N GLY A 125 -6.83 -14.38 3.19
CA GLY A 125 -7.98 -13.97 2.41
C GLY A 125 -7.87 -12.55 1.87
N THR A 126 -9.02 -11.89 1.72
CA THR A 126 -9.12 -10.54 1.17
C THR A 126 -10.04 -9.65 2.00
N THR A 127 -9.82 -8.33 1.94
CA THR A 127 -10.77 -7.34 2.43
C THR A 127 -11.28 -6.49 1.26
N ALA A 128 -12.58 -6.27 1.25
CA ALA A 128 -13.34 -5.65 0.17
C ALA A 128 -14.06 -4.39 0.65
N SER A 129 -14.10 -3.38 -0.20
CA SER A 129 -14.81 -2.12 0.05
C SER A 129 -16.12 -1.99 -0.74
N SER A 130 -16.50 -3.03 -1.49
CA SER A 130 -17.71 -3.10 -2.30
C SER A 130 -18.15 -4.54 -2.55
N VAL A 131 -19.38 -4.73 -3.04
CA VAL A 131 -19.88 -6.04 -3.49
C VAL A 131 -18.98 -6.64 -4.58
N HIS A 132 -18.50 -5.81 -5.52
CA HIS A 132 -17.67 -6.31 -6.61
C HIS A 132 -16.29 -6.78 -6.14
N GLU A 133 -15.65 -6.06 -5.22
CA GLU A 133 -14.41 -6.52 -4.61
C GLU A 133 -14.64 -7.79 -3.77
N ALA A 134 -15.73 -7.88 -3.01
CA ALA A 134 -16.05 -9.07 -2.23
C ALA A 134 -16.26 -10.30 -3.14
N ARG A 135 -16.94 -10.11 -4.27
CA ARG A 135 -17.13 -11.14 -5.27
C ARG A 135 -15.80 -11.58 -5.90
N LEU A 136 -14.95 -10.62 -6.29
CA LEU A 136 -13.62 -10.91 -6.82
C LEU A 136 -12.78 -11.70 -5.80
N GLY A 137 -12.78 -11.29 -4.53
CA GLY A 137 -12.10 -11.99 -3.47
C GLY A 137 -12.60 -13.42 -3.29
N ARG A 138 -13.92 -13.63 -3.31
CA ARG A 138 -14.54 -14.95 -3.15
C ARG A 138 -14.26 -15.86 -4.34
N GLU A 139 -14.43 -15.39 -5.58
CA GLU A 139 -14.29 -16.17 -6.79
C GLU A 139 -12.83 -16.45 -7.16
N GLU A 140 -11.96 -15.43 -7.08
CA GLU A 140 -10.60 -15.50 -7.62
C GLU A 140 -9.53 -15.76 -6.56
N PHE A 141 -9.69 -15.23 -5.33
CA PHE A 141 -8.72 -15.45 -4.26
C PHE A 141 -9.09 -16.68 -3.40
N GLY A 142 -10.32 -16.77 -2.94
CA GLY A 142 -10.75 -17.73 -1.92
C GLY A 142 -10.28 -17.31 -0.50
N GLY A 143 -10.36 -18.25 0.47
CA GLY A 143 -10.06 -17.94 1.87
C GLY A 143 -11.14 -17.06 2.53
N GLU A 144 -10.77 -16.35 3.58
CA GLU A 144 -11.69 -15.44 4.27
C GLU A 144 -11.92 -14.17 3.42
N VAL A 145 -13.17 -13.71 3.38
CA VAL A 145 -13.54 -12.44 2.73
C VAL A 145 -14.16 -11.53 3.77
N HIS A 146 -13.53 -10.40 4.01
CA HIS A 146 -14.02 -9.34 4.90
C HIS A 146 -14.61 -8.21 4.07
N ALA A 147 -15.71 -7.61 4.53
CA ALA A 147 -16.30 -6.45 3.87
C ALA A 147 -16.38 -5.27 4.83
N TYR A 148 -15.95 -4.11 4.35
CA TYR A 148 -16.17 -2.82 5.00
C TYR A 148 -16.47 -1.74 3.97
N ALA A 149 -17.60 -1.06 4.15
CA ALA A 149 -17.92 0.18 3.44
C ALA A 149 -18.48 1.21 4.42
N PRO A 150 -18.42 2.53 4.10
CA PRO A 150 -18.99 3.58 4.96
C PRO A 150 -20.50 3.44 5.17
N ALA A 151 -21.20 2.82 4.22
CA ALA A 151 -22.59 2.44 4.30
C ALA A 151 -22.91 1.33 3.30
N TYR A 152 -23.96 0.57 3.58
CA TYR A 152 -24.51 -0.45 2.70
C TYR A 152 -25.97 -0.14 2.36
N SER A 153 -26.38 -0.39 1.13
CA SER A 153 -27.77 -0.49 0.74
C SER A 153 -28.36 -1.87 1.09
N ASP A 154 -29.67 -2.04 1.01
CA ASP A 154 -30.32 -3.34 1.20
C ASP A 154 -29.82 -4.36 0.17
N ALA A 155 -29.67 -3.93 -1.08
CA ALA A 155 -29.13 -4.77 -2.16
C ALA A 155 -27.66 -5.18 -1.92
N ASP A 156 -26.83 -4.30 -1.35
CA ASP A 156 -25.45 -4.65 -1.00
C ASP A 156 -25.41 -5.73 0.07
N ILE A 157 -26.25 -5.62 1.11
CA ILE A 157 -26.31 -6.63 2.19
C ILE A 157 -26.76 -7.98 1.62
N GLU A 158 -27.84 -8.02 0.82
CA GLU A 158 -28.31 -9.25 0.18
C GLU A 158 -27.22 -9.90 -0.67
N ALA A 159 -26.46 -9.12 -1.43
CA ALA A 159 -25.40 -9.61 -2.27
C ALA A 159 -24.15 -10.05 -1.48
N LEU A 160 -23.81 -9.38 -0.37
CA LEU A 160 -22.62 -9.68 0.43
C LEU A 160 -22.79 -10.92 1.31
N LEU A 161 -23.96 -11.16 1.90
CA LEU A 161 -24.18 -12.25 2.85
C LEU A 161 -23.71 -13.63 2.39
N PRO A 162 -23.90 -14.07 1.13
CA PRO A 162 -23.40 -15.34 0.64
C PRO A 162 -21.88 -15.40 0.41
N MET A 163 -21.19 -14.24 0.41
CA MET A 163 -19.81 -14.15 -0.05
C MET A 163 -18.81 -13.81 1.06
N VAL A 164 -19.26 -13.20 2.17
CA VAL A 164 -18.34 -12.68 3.19
C VAL A 164 -18.35 -13.53 4.46
N ASP A 165 -17.18 -13.62 5.11
CA ASP A 165 -17.02 -14.26 6.41
C ASP A 165 -17.08 -13.23 7.55
N HIS A 166 -16.74 -11.96 7.26
CA HIS A 166 -16.85 -10.83 8.18
C HIS A 166 -17.50 -9.64 7.49
N ILE A 167 -18.40 -8.96 8.20
CA ILE A 167 -19.00 -7.72 7.75
C ILE A 167 -18.85 -6.64 8.82
N THR A 168 -18.24 -5.52 8.47
CA THR A 168 -17.98 -4.41 9.39
C THR A 168 -18.88 -3.23 9.08
N PHE A 169 -19.65 -2.80 10.09
CA PHE A 169 -20.49 -1.62 10.00
C PHE A 169 -19.76 -0.37 10.46
N ASN A 170 -20.07 0.74 9.81
CA ASN A 170 -19.47 2.04 10.06
C ASN A 170 -20.21 2.87 11.14
N SER A 171 -21.43 2.47 11.48
CA SER A 171 -22.28 3.18 12.46
C SER A 171 -23.27 2.24 13.14
N PHE A 172 -23.75 2.65 14.31
CA PHE A 172 -24.81 1.89 15.00
C PHE A 172 -26.13 1.88 14.22
N SER A 173 -26.47 2.95 13.50
CA SER A 173 -27.67 2.96 12.66
C SER A 173 -27.64 1.90 11.57
N GLN A 174 -26.48 1.69 10.93
CA GLN A 174 -26.30 0.61 9.96
C GLN A 174 -26.34 -0.77 10.65
N LEU A 175 -25.70 -0.91 11.81
CA LEU A 175 -25.74 -2.15 12.59
C LEU A 175 -27.15 -2.51 12.98
N GLU A 176 -27.92 -1.58 13.53
CA GLU A 176 -29.31 -1.80 13.97
C GLU A 176 -30.22 -2.18 12.81
N ARG A 177 -30.05 -1.52 11.66
CA ARG A 177 -30.81 -1.80 10.45
C ARG A 177 -30.62 -3.24 9.95
N TYR A 178 -29.39 -3.77 9.99
CA TYR A 178 -29.07 -5.03 9.32
C TYR A 178 -28.73 -6.18 10.25
N ARG A 179 -28.55 -5.96 11.55
CA ARG A 179 -28.15 -6.98 12.53
C ARG A 179 -28.98 -8.25 12.46
N GLU A 180 -30.30 -8.12 12.45
CA GLU A 180 -31.20 -9.28 12.42
C GLU A 180 -31.14 -10.03 11.08
N GLN A 181 -31.07 -9.31 9.96
CA GLN A 181 -30.93 -9.91 8.65
C GLN A 181 -29.63 -10.72 8.56
N VAL A 182 -28.51 -10.15 9.04
CA VAL A 182 -27.21 -10.83 9.08
C VAL A 182 -27.28 -12.05 9.98
N ARG A 183 -27.82 -11.92 11.20
CA ARG A 183 -27.92 -12.99 12.21
C ARG A 183 -28.76 -14.18 11.74
N LEU A 184 -29.83 -13.91 11.00
CA LEU A 184 -30.76 -14.93 10.51
C LEU A 184 -30.28 -15.61 9.22
N TYR A 185 -29.18 -15.13 8.63
CA TYR A 185 -28.61 -15.79 7.44
C TYR A 185 -28.11 -17.20 7.82
N PRO A 186 -28.29 -18.23 6.95
CA PRO A 186 -27.94 -19.64 7.29
C PRO A 186 -26.51 -19.85 7.74
N LYS A 187 -25.55 -19.07 7.17
CA LYS A 187 -24.14 -19.03 7.59
C LYS A 187 -23.79 -17.56 7.83
N PRO A 188 -24.16 -17.01 9.02
CA PRO A 188 -24.01 -15.58 9.25
C PRO A 188 -22.52 -15.18 9.30
N PRO A 189 -22.12 -14.10 8.60
CA PRO A 189 -20.81 -13.53 8.77
C PRO A 189 -20.65 -12.93 10.17
N SER A 190 -19.41 -12.92 10.66
CA SER A 190 -19.07 -12.27 11.92
C SER A 190 -19.22 -10.74 11.78
N ILE A 191 -19.96 -10.12 12.70
CA ILE A 191 -20.23 -8.68 12.67
C ILE A 191 -19.13 -7.91 13.39
N GLY A 192 -18.60 -6.89 12.71
CA GLY A 192 -17.68 -5.92 13.28
C GLY A 192 -18.20 -4.49 13.27
N LEU A 193 -17.56 -3.65 14.06
CA LEU A 193 -17.76 -2.20 14.06
C LEU A 193 -16.44 -1.50 13.75
N ARG A 194 -16.47 -0.53 12.83
CA ARG A 194 -15.34 0.34 12.63
C ARG A 194 -15.33 1.43 13.69
N ILE A 195 -14.21 1.52 14.42
CA ILE A 195 -13.96 2.55 15.42
C ILE A 195 -12.99 3.61 14.87
N ASN A 196 -13.17 4.85 15.34
CA ASN A 196 -12.30 5.97 15.05
C ASN A 196 -11.65 6.44 16.36
N PRO A 197 -10.36 6.18 16.56
CA PRO A 197 -9.67 6.63 17.77
C PRO A 197 -9.40 8.13 17.82
N GLU A 198 -9.73 8.88 16.76
CA GLU A 198 -9.43 10.32 16.64
C GLU A 198 -7.94 10.61 16.84
N TYR A 199 -7.13 9.67 16.37
CA TYR A 199 -5.67 9.73 16.38
C TYR A 199 -5.12 9.21 15.06
N SER A 200 -4.29 10.01 14.43
CA SER A 200 -3.56 9.67 13.20
C SER A 200 -2.31 10.53 13.09
N GLU A 201 -1.27 9.98 12.51
CA GLU A 201 -0.02 10.70 12.21
C GLU A 201 0.09 11.05 10.71
N ILE A 202 -0.99 10.88 9.95
CA ILE A 202 -1.05 11.21 8.53
C ILE A 202 -1.10 12.73 8.36
N LYS A 203 -0.16 13.25 7.58
CA LYS A 203 -0.04 14.71 7.36
C LYS A 203 -0.98 15.24 6.29
N THR A 204 -1.35 14.39 5.32
CA THR A 204 -2.20 14.76 4.19
C THR A 204 -3.67 14.55 4.53
N PRO A 205 -4.50 15.60 4.66
CA PRO A 205 -5.89 15.47 5.13
C PRO A 205 -6.76 14.57 4.26
N LEU A 206 -6.46 14.43 2.96
CA LEU A 206 -7.18 13.55 2.04
C LEU A 206 -7.09 12.08 2.46
N TYR A 207 -5.97 11.67 3.04
CA TYR A 207 -5.71 10.30 3.46
C TYR A 207 -5.87 10.05 4.96
N ASP A 208 -6.14 11.10 5.76
CA ASP A 208 -6.35 10.98 7.20
C ASP A 208 -7.79 10.53 7.53
N PRO A 209 -8.00 9.26 7.93
CA PRO A 209 -9.33 8.75 8.27
C PRO A 209 -9.83 9.22 9.64
N CYS A 210 -8.96 9.81 10.44
CA CYS A 210 -9.25 10.30 11.80
C CYS A 210 -9.38 11.82 11.88
N ARG A 211 -9.28 12.54 10.74
CA ARG A 211 -9.44 13.99 10.71
C ARG A 211 -10.80 14.44 11.27
N PRO A 212 -10.92 15.66 11.78
CA PRO A 212 -12.21 16.21 12.21
C PRO A 212 -13.28 16.05 11.14
N ASN A 213 -14.49 15.66 11.57
CA ASN A 213 -15.64 15.37 10.69
C ASN A 213 -15.38 14.22 9.69
N SER A 214 -14.50 13.28 10.02
CA SER A 214 -14.37 12.06 9.22
C SER A 214 -15.66 11.27 9.21
N ARG A 215 -16.03 10.74 8.03
CA ARG A 215 -17.17 9.82 7.87
C ARG A 215 -16.82 8.36 8.20
N LEU A 216 -15.60 8.08 8.65
CA LEU A 216 -15.05 6.73 8.78
C LEU A 216 -14.90 6.33 10.25
N GLY A 217 -15.75 5.38 10.66
CA GLY A 217 -15.74 4.82 12.00
C GLY A 217 -16.42 5.69 13.05
N MET A 218 -16.71 5.08 14.19
CA MET A 218 -17.38 5.72 15.34
C MET A 218 -16.35 6.12 16.39
N THR A 219 -16.48 7.34 16.90
CA THR A 219 -15.67 7.82 18.02
C THR A 219 -16.07 7.12 19.32
N CYS A 220 -15.20 7.17 20.32
CA CYS A 220 -15.51 6.65 21.66
C CYS A 220 -16.79 7.26 22.24
N GLU A 221 -17.02 8.56 22.03
CA GLU A 221 -18.23 9.24 22.51
C GLU A 221 -19.50 8.68 21.85
N GLN A 222 -19.46 8.41 20.55
CA GLN A 222 -20.58 7.81 19.82
C GLN A 222 -20.87 6.35 20.24
N CYS A 223 -19.88 5.66 20.83
CA CYS A 223 -20.05 4.30 21.34
C CYS A 223 -20.65 4.24 22.74
N LYS A 224 -20.65 5.33 23.51
CA LYS A 224 -21.16 5.36 24.88
C LYS A 224 -22.64 5.01 24.95
N GLY A 225 -22.98 4.05 25.80
CA GLY A 225 -24.38 3.61 26.02
C GLY A 225 -24.99 2.81 24.87
N GLN A 226 -24.22 2.51 23.83
CA GLN A 226 -24.70 1.69 22.71
C GLN A 226 -24.60 0.19 23.01
N SER A 227 -25.53 -0.59 22.43
CA SER A 227 -25.55 -2.03 22.57
C SER A 227 -24.60 -2.72 21.59
N LEU A 228 -23.69 -3.52 22.11
CA LEU A 228 -22.77 -4.35 21.32
C LEU A 228 -23.30 -5.79 21.11
N ILE A 229 -24.58 -6.05 21.37
CA ILE A 229 -25.16 -7.39 21.16
C ILE A 229 -24.99 -7.81 19.70
N GLY A 230 -24.36 -8.99 19.50
CA GLY A 230 -24.07 -9.55 18.17
C GLY A 230 -22.83 -8.98 17.49
N VAL A 231 -22.16 -8.00 18.08
CA VAL A 231 -20.85 -7.52 17.60
C VAL A 231 -19.77 -8.45 18.11
N GLU A 232 -18.95 -8.96 17.21
CA GLU A 232 -17.88 -9.90 17.53
C GLU A 232 -16.48 -9.32 17.31
N GLY A 233 -16.37 -8.18 16.63
CA GLY A 233 -15.07 -7.59 16.38
C GLY A 233 -15.05 -6.07 16.24
N LEU A 234 -13.86 -5.51 16.36
CA LEU A 234 -13.57 -4.11 16.11
C LEU A 234 -12.59 -3.98 14.94
N HIS A 235 -12.76 -2.93 14.16
CA HIS A 235 -11.88 -2.59 13.07
C HIS A 235 -11.48 -1.12 13.18
N PHE A 236 -10.20 -0.82 13.02
CA PHE A 236 -9.73 0.54 12.78
C PHE A 236 -8.73 0.55 11.63
N HIS A 237 -8.65 1.66 10.94
CA HIS A 237 -7.67 1.89 9.88
C HIS A 237 -7.28 3.37 9.94
N THR A 238 -6.09 3.65 10.43
CA THR A 238 -5.61 4.98 10.83
C THR A 238 -4.26 5.34 10.22
N MET A 239 -3.66 4.41 9.50
CA MET A 239 -2.32 4.53 8.94
C MET A 239 -2.35 4.63 7.42
N CYS A 240 -1.34 5.31 6.86
CA CYS A 240 -1.03 5.36 5.44
C CYS A 240 0.49 5.46 5.30
N GLU A 241 1.11 4.45 4.68
CA GLU A 241 2.56 4.36 4.41
C GLU A 241 3.47 4.52 5.65
N GLN A 242 3.03 4.05 6.81
CA GLN A 242 3.72 4.27 8.07
C GLN A 242 4.39 3.01 8.61
N ASN A 243 5.37 3.22 9.51
CA ASN A 243 6.15 2.15 10.13
C ASN A 243 5.47 1.63 11.41
N ALA A 244 6.00 0.55 12.01
CA ALA A 244 5.44 -0.15 13.16
C ALA A 244 5.30 0.71 14.42
N ASP A 245 6.15 1.71 14.61
CA ASP A 245 6.09 2.63 15.76
C ASP A 245 4.78 3.46 15.78
N THR A 246 4.25 3.82 14.62
CA THR A 246 2.94 4.48 14.54
C THR A 246 1.81 3.56 15.00
N LEU A 247 1.86 2.26 14.65
CA LEU A 247 0.88 1.30 15.17
C LEU A 247 0.94 1.19 16.70
N GLU A 248 2.14 1.17 17.28
CA GLU A 248 2.31 1.08 18.74
C GLU A 248 1.59 2.23 19.44
N ARG A 249 1.83 3.47 19.02
CA ARG A 249 1.15 4.65 19.57
C ARG A 249 -0.36 4.65 19.30
N THR A 250 -0.76 4.18 18.12
CA THR A 250 -2.19 4.05 17.78
C THR A 250 -2.89 3.06 18.70
N LEU A 251 -2.27 1.91 18.98
CA LEU A 251 -2.86 0.91 19.87
C LEU A 251 -2.99 1.41 21.30
N GLU A 252 -2.05 2.20 21.82
CA GLU A 252 -2.18 2.85 23.14
C GLU A 252 -3.48 3.68 23.19
N VAL A 253 -3.73 4.51 22.18
CA VAL A 253 -4.95 5.32 22.10
C VAL A 253 -6.21 4.46 21.92
N VAL A 254 -6.14 3.40 21.12
CA VAL A 254 -7.27 2.47 20.93
C VAL A 254 -7.60 1.74 22.22
N GLU A 255 -6.60 1.23 22.95
CA GLU A 255 -6.82 0.56 24.24
C GLU A 255 -7.30 1.53 25.30
N GLU A 256 -6.83 2.78 25.32
CA GLU A 256 -7.33 3.82 26.23
C GLU A 256 -8.82 4.13 25.99
N LYS A 257 -9.20 4.40 24.73
CA LYS A 257 -10.54 4.86 24.38
C LYS A 257 -11.57 3.73 24.26
N PHE A 258 -11.18 2.57 23.75
CA PHE A 258 -12.07 1.46 23.44
C PHE A 258 -11.77 0.17 24.23
N GLY A 259 -10.84 0.22 25.20
CA GLY A 259 -10.41 -0.93 25.97
C GLY A 259 -11.54 -1.65 26.71
N SER A 260 -12.60 -0.94 27.11
CA SER A 260 -13.80 -1.55 27.73
C SER A 260 -14.63 -2.42 26.77
N MET A 261 -14.48 -2.22 25.45
CA MET A 261 -15.17 -3.01 24.43
C MET A 261 -14.41 -4.27 24.04
N ILE A 262 -13.07 -4.26 24.11
CA ILE A 262 -12.19 -5.34 23.63
C ILE A 262 -12.45 -6.69 24.33
N PRO A 263 -12.71 -6.79 25.64
CA PRO A 263 -12.87 -8.08 26.32
C PRO A 263 -14.00 -8.97 25.77
N GLN A 264 -15.00 -8.39 25.13
CA GLN A 264 -16.12 -9.13 24.54
C GLN A 264 -15.92 -9.43 23.03
N MET A 265 -14.82 -8.96 22.44
CA MET A 265 -14.53 -9.17 21.02
C MET A 265 -13.82 -10.50 20.80
N LYS A 266 -14.14 -11.18 19.71
CA LYS A 266 -13.46 -12.39 19.21
C LYS A 266 -12.31 -12.04 18.29
N TRP A 267 -12.34 -10.87 17.67
CA TRP A 267 -11.30 -10.39 16.78
C TRP A 267 -11.16 -8.87 16.80
N ILE A 268 -9.98 -8.43 16.42
CA ILE A 268 -9.69 -7.03 16.17
C ILE A 268 -8.86 -6.89 14.89
N ASN A 269 -9.25 -5.96 14.03
CA ASN A 269 -8.59 -5.67 12.77
C ASN A 269 -7.89 -4.32 12.87
N PHE A 270 -6.58 -4.32 12.77
CA PHE A 270 -5.74 -3.12 12.85
C PHE A 270 -5.70 -2.32 11.54
N GLY A 271 -6.40 -2.81 10.49
CA GLY A 271 -6.46 -2.16 9.19
C GLY A 271 -5.18 -2.32 8.38
N GLY A 272 -5.02 -1.44 7.41
CA GLY A 272 -3.87 -1.35 6.52
C GLY A 272 -3.04 -0.09 6.76
N GLY A 273 -2.25 0.28 5.74
CA GLY A 273 -1.34 1.42 5.79
C GLY A 273 0.01 1.10 6.42
N HIS A 274 0.26 -0.18 6.72
CA HIS A 274 1.54 -0.71 7.17
C HIS A 274 2.41 -1.04 5.96
N HIS A 275 3.55 -0.38 5.81
CA HIS A 275 4.50 -0.67 4.72
C HIS A 275 5.42 -1.84 5.06
N ILE A 276 4.87 -2.99 5.45
CA ILE A 276 5.59 -4.15 6.01
C ILE A 276 6.73 -4.64 5.12
N SER A 277 6.58 -4.57 3.80
CA SER A 277 7.60 -5.01 2.83
C SER A 277 8.62 -3.93 2.48
N ARG A 278 8.47 -2.71 2.98
CA ARG A 278 9.45 -1.64 2.76
C ARG A 278 10.74 -1.92 3.54
N SER A 279 11.89 -1.67 2.92
CA SER A 279 13.20 -2.05 3.45
C SER A 279 13.56 -1.44 4.82
N ASP A 280 12.99 -0.29 5.17
CA ASP A 280 13.17 0.40 6.46
C ASP A 280 12.07 0.10 7.48
N TYR A 281 11.12 -0.81 7.16
CA TYR A 281 10.06 -1.18 8.08
C TYR A 281 10.57 -2.11 9.18
N ASP A 282 10.28 -1.79 10.44
CA ASP A 282 10.66 -2.61 11.61
C ASP A 282 9.67 -3.76 11.83
N VAL A 283 9.86 -4.86 11.07
CA VAL A 283 9.03 -6.08 11.14
C VAL A 283 9.07 -6.70 12.54
N GLU A 284 10.24 -6.73 13.17
CA GLU A 284 10.40 -7.28 14.52
C GLU A 284 9.60 -6.49 15.56
N ARG A 285 9.56 -5.16 15.41
CA ARG A 285 8.73 -4.31 16.27
C ARG A 285 7.25 -4.61 16.06
N LEU A 286 6.81 -4.76 14.81
CA LEU A 286 5.43 -5.16 14.51
C LEU A 286 5.07 -6.47 15.20
N CYS A 287 5.92 -7.49 15.10
CA CYS A 287 5.71 -8.78 15.77
C CYS A 287 5.60 -8.61 17.30
N ARG A 288 6.49 -7.84 17.92
CA ARG A 288 6.42 -7.57 19.38
C ARG A 288 5.13 -6.84 19.78
N ILE A 289 4.68 -5.87 19.00
CA ILE A 289 3.43 -5.12 19.25
C ILE A 289 2.23 -6.07 19.21
N ILE A 290 2.12 -6.88 18.15
CA ILE A 290 1.02 -7.85 18.00
C ILE A 290 1.04 -8.89 19.12
N GLN A 291 2.20 -9.48 19.42
CA GLN A 291 2.37 -10.45 20.52
C GLN A 291 2.00 -9.84 21.87
N GLY A 292 2.40 -8.58 22.11
CA GLY A 292 2.03 -7.83 23.32
C GLY A 292 0.53 -7.63 23.44
N PHE A 293 -0.15 -7.26 22.36
CA PHE A 293 -1.60 -7.13 22.31
C PHE A 293 -2.29 -8.49 22.55
N CYS A 294 -1.87 -9.55 21.88
CA CYS A 294 -2.42 -10.90 22.06
C CYS A 294 -2.26 -11.43 23.50
N LYS A 295 -1.16 -11.06 24.19
CA LYS A 295 -0.99 -11.41 25.62
C LYS A 295 -1.99 -10.71 26.52
N ARG A 296 -2.36 -9.46 26.23
CA ARG A 296 -3.36 -8.70 26.99
C ARG A 296 -4.80 -9.12 26.64
N HIS A 297 -5.03 -9.55 25.41
CA HIS A 297 -6.35 -9.89 24.85
C HIS A 297 -6.34 -11.26 24.16
N PRO A 298 -6.09 -12.37 24.91
CA PRO A 298 -5.85 -13.69 24.32
C PRO A 298 -7.09 -14.29 23.60
N GLN A 299 -8.27 -13.74 23.81
CA GLN A 299 -9.50 -14.14 23.14
C GLN A 299 -9.65 -13.53 21.73
N CYS A 300 -8.85 -12.49 21.37
CA CYS A 300 -8.97 -11.78 20.12
C CYS A 300 -8.03 -12.33 19.05
N GLN A 301 -8.58 -12.73 17.91
CA GLN A 301 -7.79 -12.91 16.68
C GLN A 301 -7.43 -11.53 16.11
N VAL A 302 -6.14 -11.30 15.88
CA VAL A 302 -5.68 -10.06 15.23
C VAL A 302 -5.69 -10.23 13.72
N TYR A 303 -6.16 -9.20 13.00
CA TYR A 303 -6.09 -9.09 11.54
C TYR A 303 -5.30 -7.84 11.11
N LEU A 304 -4.64 -7.93 9.97
CA LEU A 304 -4.03 -6.81 9.24
C LEU A 304 -4.52 -6.80 7.80
N GLU A 305 -4.66 -5.61 7.20
CA GLU A 305 -5.18 -5.40 5.84
C GLU A 305 -4.19 -4.64 4.93
N PRO A 306 -2.93 -5.10 4.73
CA PRO A 306 -2.06 -4.44 3.78
C PRO A 306 -2.62 -4.59 2.36
N GLY A 307 -2.56 -3.52 1.59
CA GLY A 307 -2.82 -3.51 0.15
C GLY A 307 -1.54 -3.21 -0.60
N GLU A 308 -1.08 -1.99 -0.49
CA GLU A 308 0.13 -1.48 -1.11
C GLU A 308 1.37 -2.30 -0.77
N ALA A 309 1.60 -2.63 0.50
CA ALA A 309 2.75 -3.43 0.92
C ALA A 309 2.85 -4.80 0.23
N ILE A 310 1.74 -5.36 -0.27
CA ILE A 310 1.76 -6.61 -1.05
C ILE A 310 2.45 -6.40 -2.39
N ALA A 311 2.17 -5.28 -3.07
CA ALA A 311 2.64 -5.00 -4.41
C ALA A 311 3.74 -3.91 -4.47
N LEU A 312 4.26 -3.50 -3.32
CA LEU A 312 5.30 -2.47 -3.21
C LEU A 312 6.54 -2.87 -4.03
N HIS A 313 6.96 -2.00 -4.92
CA HIS A 313 8.06 -2.21 -5.87
C HIS A 313 7.94 -3.49 -6.73
N ALA A 314 6.73 -4.04 -6.86
CA ALA A 314 6.49 -5.27 -7.61
C ALA A 314 5.99 -5.02 -9.04
N GLY A 315 5.84 -3.77 -9.48
CA GLY A 315 5.44 -3.52 -10.85
C GLY A 315 5.71 -2.11 -11.33
N VAL A 316 5.70 -1.98 -12.65
CA VAL A 316 6.02 -0.75 -13.37
C VAL A 316 4.91 -0.43 -14.38
N LEU A 317 4.84 0.83 -14.82
CA LEU A 317 4.08 1.25 -15.99
C LEU A 317 5.06 1.65 -17.10
N VAL A 318 5.00 0.94 -18.22
CA VAL A 318 5.81 1.24 -19.41
C VAL A 318 5.02 2.12 -20.34
N ALA A 319 5.62 3.24 -20.75
CA ALA A 319 5.04 4.23 -21.64
C ALA A 319 5.97 4.52 -22.83
N SER A 320 5.41 5.01 -23.93
CA SER A 320 6.16 5.51 -25.07
C SER A 320 6.00 7.02 -25.23
N VAL A 321 7.06 7.67 -25.65
CA VAL A 321 7.04 9.07 -26.11
C VAL A 321 6.36 9.14 -27.47
N LEU A 322 5.28 9.91 -27.57
CA LEU A 322 4.51 10.10 -28.81
C LEU A 322 4.90 11.36 -29.57
N ASP A 323 5.27 12.42 -28.85
CA ASP A 323 5.67 13.69 -29.43
C ASP A 323 6.66 14.42 -28.52
N VAL A 324 7.56 15.21 -29.13
CA VAL A 324 8.49 16.09 -28.43
C VAL A 324 8.49 17.42 -29.13
N PHE A 325 8.24 18.50 -28.40
CA PHE A 325 8.21 19.86 -28.96
C PHE A 325 8.68 20.89 -27.93
N GLU A 326 8.97 22.10 -28.43
CA GLU A 326 9.35 23.24 -27.62
C GLU A 326 8.12 24.12 -27.37
N ALA A 327 7.85 24.43 -26.08
CA ALA A 327 6.91 25.44 -25.65
C ALA A 327 7.66 26.54 -24.88
N SER A 328 7.24 26.89 -23.66
CA SER A 328 8.07 27.69 -22.76
C SER A 328 9.24 26.89 -22.16
N MET A 329 9.19 25.60 -22.28
CA MET A 329 10.22 24.62 -21.98
C MET A 329 10.02 23.39 -22.87
N PRO A 330 11.03 22.48 -22.97
CA PRO A 330 10.85 21.25 -23.72
C PRO A 330 9.73 20.38 -23.13
N MET A 331 8.85 19.88 -24.00
CA MET A 331 7.70 19.04 -23.65
C MET A 331 7.83 17.67 -24.30
N ALA A 332 7.39 16.63 -23.61
CA ALA A 332 7.20 15.30 -24.21
C ALA A 332 5.80 14.77 -23.85
N ILE A 333 5.05 14.36 -24.86
CA ILE A 333 3.72 13.75 -24.70
C ILE A 333 3.88 12.23 -24.75
N LEU A 334 3.28 11.56 -23.76
CA LEU A 334 3.35 10.12 -23.60
C LEU A 334 2.01 9.47 -23.95
N ASP A 335 2.03 8.18 -24.24
CA ASP A 335 0.83 7.35 -24.41
C ASP A 335 0.14 6.97 -23.08
N VAL A 336 0.61 7.50 -21.96
CA VAL A 336 -0.01 7.44 -20.63
C VAL A 336 -0.55 8.80 -20.23
N SER A 337 -1.36 8.84 -19.17
CA SER A 337 -2.01 10.04 -18.67
C SER A 337 -1.97 10.06 -17.15
N ALA A 338 -1.65 11.20 -16.57
CA ALA A 338 -1.73 11.39 -15.12
C ALA A 338 -3.19 11.22 -14.65
N THR A 339 -4.14 11.83 -15.34
CA THR A 339 -5.56 11.79 -14.92
C THR A 339 -6.23 10.44 -15.15
N ALA A 340 -5.83 9.69 -16.19
CA ALA A 340 -6.47 8.43 -16.55
C ALA A 340 -5.75 7.20 -15.98
N HIS A 341 -4.43 7.19 -15.95
CA HIS A 341 -3.64 5.99 -15.65
C HIS A 341 -2.87 6.03 -14.33
N MET A 342 -2.67 7.23 -13.76
CA MET A 342 -1.99 7.42 -12.47
C MET A 342 -2.59 8.61 -11.70
N PRO A 343 -3.91 8.56 -11.36
CA PRO A 343 -4.63 9.71 -10.83
C PRO A 343 -4.08 10.24 -9.49
N ASP A 344 -3.39 9.43 -8.71
CA ASP A 344 -2.75 9.86 -7.47
C ASP A 344 -1.68 10.93 -7.70
N VAL A 345 -1.08 11.01 -8.89
CA VAL A 345 -0.18 12.11 -9.30
C VAL A 345 -0.86 13.47 -9.17
N LEU A 346 -2.16 13.54 -9.48
CA LEU A 346 -2.97 14.77 -9.38
C LEU A 346 -3.71 14.91 -8.05
N GLU A 347 -4.19 13.80 -7.49
CA GLU A 347 -4.97 13.80 -6.24
C GLU A 347 -4.10 14.05 -5.01
N MET A 348 -2.90 13.51 -4.99
CA MET A 348 -1.89 13.75 -3.97
C MET A 348 -0.57 14.12 -4.67
N PRO A 349 -0.40 15.36 -5.11
CA PRO A 349 0.67 15.74 -6.02
C PRO A 349 2.02 15.16 -5.60
N TYR A 350 2.48 14.17 -6.33
CA TYR A 350 3.80 13.58 -6.23
C TYR A 350 4.34 13.34 -7.64
N ARG A 351 5.62 13.17 -7.75
CA ARG A 351 6.28 12.88 -9.02
C ARG A 351 6.74 11.43 -9.02
N PRO A 352 6.13 10.55 -9.85
CA PRO A 352 6.54 9.15 -9.95
C PRO A 352 8.02 9.02 -10.31
N LEU A 353 8.70 8.02 -9.77
CA LEU A 353 10.07 7.74 -10.19
C LEU A 353 10.07 7.15 -11.61
N ILE A 354 10.96 7.67 -12.45
CA ILE A 354 11.21 7.12 -13.79
C ILE A 354 12.61 6.53 -13.80
N ARG A 355 12.73 5.30 -14.27
CA ARG A 355 14.03 4.63 -14.40
C ARG A 355 14.93 5.43 -15.32
N GLY A 356 16.11 5.81 -14.82
CA GLY A 356 17.03 6.68 -15.56
C GLY A 356 16.63 8.15 -15.63
N GLY A 357 15.46 8.53 -15.10
CA GLY A 357 15.06 9.93 -14.92
C GLY A 357 15.71 10.55 -13.68
N GLY A 358 15.77 11.87 -13.63
CA GLY A 358 16.29 12.64 -12.51
C GLY A 358 15.45 13.85 -12.18
N GLU A 359 15.84 14.56 -11.11
CA GLU A 359 15.25 15.86 -10.75
C GLU A 359 15.47 16.89 -11.87
N PRO A 360 14.55 17.84 -12.07
CA PRO A 360 14.73 18.90 -13.06
C PRO A 360 16.09 19.58 -12.90
N GLY A 361 16.84 19.68 -14.00
CA GLY A 361 18.17 20.27 -13.99
C GLY A 361 19.31 19.39 -13.45
N ALA A 362 19.04 18.21 -12.93
CA ALA A 362 20.07 17.27 -12.47
C ALA A 362 20.85 16.61 -13.61
N LYS A 363 20.30 16.65 -14.85
CA LYS A 363 20.86 16.08 -16.06
C LYS A 363 20.71 17.05 -17.23
N PRO A 364 21.44 16.84 -18.36
CA PRO A 364 21.49 17.83 -19.44
C PRO A 364 20.17 18.19 -20.09
N PHE A 365 19.19 17.28 -20.15
CA PHE A 365 17.95 17.46 -20.89
C PHE A 365 16.75 17.37 -19.95
N THR A 366 16.06 18.48 -19.71
CA THR A 366 14.85 18.54 -18.85
C THR A 366 13.61 18.69 -19.72
N TYR A 367 12.60 17.87 -19.46
CA TYR A 367 11.29 17.88 -20.12
C TYR A 367 10.17 17.93 -19.12
N ARG A 368 9.07 18.62 -19.45
CA ARG A 368 7.77 18.36 -18.86
C ARG A 368 7.09 17.21 -19.57
N LEU A 369 6.67 16.19 -18.82
CA LEU A 369 5.96 15.03 -19.35
C LEU A 369 4.45 15.27 -19.23
N GLY A 370 3.73 15.18 -20.32
CA GLY A 370 2.29 15.32 -20.40
C GLY A 370 1.60 14.08 -20.92
N GLY A 371 0.32 13.94 -20.58
CA GLY A 371 -0.54 12.84 -21.03
C GLY A 371 -1.37 13.18 -22.28
N LEU A 372 -2.26 12.23 -22.64
CA LEU A 372 -3.06 12.27 -23.87
C LEU A 372 -4.43 12.94 -23.71
N THR A 373 -4.88 13.23 -22.49
CA THR A 373 -6.23 13.75 -22.29
C THR A 373 -6.35 15.24 -22.59
N CYS A 374 -7.57 15.71 -22.82
CA CYS A 374 -7.84 17.13 -23.00
C CYS A 374 -7.90 17.93 -21.69
N LEU A 375 -7.61 17.30 -20.54
CA LEU A 375 -7.47 18.03 -19.27
C LEU A 375 -6.18 18.86 -19.31
N ALA A 376 -6.30 20.17 -19.14
CA ALA A 376 -5.14 21.07 -19.16
C ALA A 376 -4.05 20.70 -18.14
N GLY A 377 -4.45 20.12 -17.01
CA GLY A 377 -3.54 19.65 -15.95
C GLY A 377 -3.14 18.18 -16.07
N ASP A 378 -3.27 17.53 -17.23
CA ASP A 378 -2.79 16.17 -17.46
C ASP A 378 -1.26 16.17 -17.62
N GLU A 379 -0.58 16.61 -16.57
CA GLU A 379 0.87 16.74 -16.48
C GLU A 379 1.39 15.73 -15.43
N ILE A 380 2.40 14.93 -15.81
CA ILE A 380 3.01 13.93 -14.92
C ILE A 380 4.09 14.57 -14.05
N GLY A 381 4.86 15.49 -14.63
CA GLY A 381 5.89 16.25 -13.93
C GLY A 381 7.08 16.58 -14.81
N ASP A 382 8.06 17.28 -14.21
CA ASP A 382 9.30 17.68 -14.88
C ASP A 382 10.42 16.70 -14.53
N TYR A 383 11.14 16.21 -15.56
CA TYR A 383 12.20 15.21 -15.42
C TYR A 383 13.43 15.54 -16.26
N ALA A 384 14.60 15.19 -15.74
CA ALA A 384 15.86 15.34 -16.47
C ALA A 384 16.40 13.99 -16.93
N PHE A 385 16.98 13.94 -18.14
CA PHE A 385 17.52 12.74 -18.77
C PHE A 385 18.96 12.98 -19.24
N ASP A 386 19.73 11.90 -19.39
CA ASP A 386 21.13 11.94 -19.87
C ASP A 386 21.22 12.16 -21.38
N GLN A 387 20.17 11.76 -22.13
CA GLN A 387 20.05 11.92 -23.56
C GLN A 387 18.75 12.66 -23.89
N PRO A 388 18.69 13.39 -25.02
CA PRO A 388 17.45 14.00 -25.46
C PRO A 388 16.41 12.93 -25.77
N LEU A 389 15.17 13.17 -25.32
CA LEU A 389 14.03 12.31 -25.66
C LEU A 389 13.68 12.45 -27.12
N LYS A 390 13.21 11.36 -27.73
CA LYS A 390 12.69 11.30 -29.09
C LYS A 390 11.43 10.43 -29.15
N VAL A 391 10.62 10.63 -30.16
CA VAL A 391 9.45 9.80 -30.44
C VAL A 391 9.84 8.33 -30.52
N GLY A 392 9.11 7.48 -29.80
CA GLY A 392 9.35 6.05 -29.68
C GLY A 392 10.21 5.66 -28.46
N ASP A 393 10.86 6.59 -27.77
CA ASP A 393 11.58 6.25 -26.52
C ASP A 393 10.63 5.68 -25.50
N ARG A 394 11.12 4.69 -24.71
CA ARG A 394 10.37 4.03 -23.65
C ARG A 394 10.72 4.62 -22.30
N LEU A 395 9.71 4.97 -21.53
CA LEU A 395 9.84 5.42 -20.15
C LEU A 395 9.21 4.41 -19.21
N ILE A 396 9.90 4.11 -18.12
CA ILE A 396 9.48 3.11 -17.12
C ILE A 396 9.22 3.84 -15.82
N PHE A 397 7.94 3.95 -15.48
CA PHE A 397 7.50 4.48 -14.20
C PHE A 397 7.54 3.38 -13.16
N GLU A 398 8.29 3.58 -12.09
CA GLU A 398 8.46 2.62 -11.01
C GLU A 398 7.25 2.61 -10.06
N ASP A 399 7.01 1.46 -9.44
CA ASP A 399 6.03 1.28 -8.35
C ASP A 399 4.58 1.57 -8.74
N MET A 400 4.15 1.06 -9.89
CA MET A 400 2.84 1.32 -10.49
C MET A 400 1.84 0.15 -10.39
N ALA A 401 2.16 -0.92 -9.63
CA ALA A 401 1.28 -2.10 -9.54
C ALA A 401 0.12 -1.93 -8.56
N HIS A 402 0.32 -1.20 -7.46
CA HIS A 402 -0.72 -0.92 -6.47
C HIS A 402 -1.51 0.34 -6.83
N TYR A 403 -2.52 0.69 -6.07
CA TYR A 403 -3.45 1.83 -6.27
C TYR A 403 -3.59 2.33 -7.72
N THR A 404 -2.51 2.62 -8.41
CA THR A 404 -2.48 3.10 -9.79
C THR A 404 -3.30 2.20 -10.73
N MET A 405 -3.13 0.86 -10.67
CA MET A 405 -3.91 -0.05 -11.52
C MET A 405 -5.40 -0.10 -11.16
N VAL A 406 -5.74 -0.03 -9.87
CA VAL A 406 -7.15 -0.14 -9.43
C VAL A 406 -7.93 1.18 -9.52
N LYS A 407 -7.23 2.33 -9.63
CA LYS A 407 -7.82 3.66 -9.73
C LYS A 407 -7.92 4.18 -11.16
N ASN A 408 -7.37 3.49 -12.15
CA ASN A 408 -7.34 3.97 -13.53
C ASN A 408 -8.76 4.17 -14.12
N THR A 409 -8.83 5.04 -15.12
CA THR A 409 -10.06 5.39 -15.83
C THR A 409 -9.80 5.43 -17.35
N ALA A 410 -10.88 5.51 -18.13
CA ALA A 410 -10.82 5.75 -19.56
C ALA A 410 -11.38 7.14 -19.92
N PHE A 411 -10.94 8.17 -19.19
CA PHE A 411 -11.31 9.55 -19.51
C PHE A 411 -10.88 9.92 -20.93
N ASN A 412 -11.68 10.69 -21.63
CA ASN A 412 -11.53 11.01 -23.07
C ASN A 412 -11.46 9.80 -24.02
N GLY A 413 -11.76 8.59 -23.55
CA GLY A 413 -11.60 7.37 -24.35
C GLY A 413 -10.14 6.95 -24.55
N VAL A 414 -9.21 7.47 -23.73
CA VAL A 414 -7.82 7.01 -23.74
C VAL A 414 -7.79 5.52 -23.39
N PRO A 415 -7.12 4.67 -24.19
CA PRO A 415 -7.06 3.24 -23.93
C PRO A 415 -6.43 2.94 -22.57
N LEU A 416 -7.05 2.02 -21.82
CA LEU A 416 -6.45 1.53 -20.59
C LEU A 416 -5.13 0.81 -20.91
N PRO A 417 -4.08 0.96 -20.08
CA PRO A 417 -2.85 0.21 -20.23
C PRO A 417 -3.09 -1.30 -20.19
N SER A 418 -2.47 -2.03 -21.10
CA SER A 418 -2.43 -3.49 -21.03
C SER A 418 -1.86 -3.96 -19.71
N ILE A 419 -2.10 -5.21 -19.32
CA ILE A 419 -1.58 -5.80 -18.09
C ILE A 419 -0.74 -7.01 -18.46
N ALA A 420 0.49 -7.03 -17.96
CA ALA A 420 1.44 -8.12 -18.15
C ALA A 420 1.95 -8.68 -16.83
N ILE A 421 2.28 -9.94 -16.82
CA ILE A 421 3.04 -10.62 -15.77
C ILE A 421 4.46 -10.79 -16.25
N HIS A 422 5.43 -10.46 -15.42
CA HIS A 422 6.83 -10.79 -15.60
C HIS A 422 7.20 -11.94 -14.67
N ASP A 423 7.82 -12.96 -15.26
CA ASP A 423 8.49 -14.04 -14.54
C ASP A 423 9.99 -13.74 -14.50
N SER A 424 10.47 -13.31 -13.34
CA SER A 424 11.88 -12.93 -13.16
C SER A 424 12.84 -14.12 -13.17
N GLU A 425 12.36 -15.37 -12.94
CA GLU A 425 13.19 -16.57 -13.02
C GLU A 425 13.35 -17.02 -14.48
N ALA A 426 12.27 -16.98 -15.26
CA ALA A 426 12.28 -17.33 -16.68
C ALA A 426 12.71 -16.19 -17.60
N GLU A 427 12.86 -14.97 -17.10
CA GLU A 427 13.11 -13.74 -17.86
C GLU A 427 12.13 -13.56 -19.03
N THR A 428 10.85 -13.89 -18.81
CA THR A 428 9.77 -13.80 -19.80
C THR A 428 8.63 -12.92 -19.32
N TYR A 429 7.81 -12.42 -20.27
CA TYR A 429 6.57 -11.74 -19.92
C TYR A 429 5.38 -12.34 -20.66
N GLN A 430 4.20 -12.19 -20.06
CA GLN A 430 2.94 -12.59 -20.65
C GLN A 430 1.91 -11.46 -20.53
N ILE A 431 1.33 -11.02 -21.64
CA ILE A 431 0.17 -10.14 -21.62
C ILE A 431 -1.03 -10.96 -21.14
N VAL A 432 -1.62 -10.60 -20.01
CA VAL A 432 -2.79 -11.28 -19.44
C VAL A 432 -4.10 -10.52 -19.73
N ARG A 433 -4.02 -9.24 -20.04
CA ARG A 433 -5.17 -8.43 -20.45
C ARG A 433 -4.73 -7.31 -21.41
N SER A 434 -5.49 -7.15 -22.49
CA SER A 434 -5.48 -5.96 -23.33
C SER A 434 -6.89 -5.39 -23.39
N PHE A 435 -6.97 -4.08 -23.58
CA PHE A 435 -8.23 -3.35 -23.62
C PHE A 435 -8.48 -2.75 -24.99
N ASP A 436 -9.74 -2.69 -25.40
CA ASP A 436 -10.16 -2.20 -26.71
C ASP A 436 -11.35 -1.22 -26.63
N TYR A 437 -11.88 -0.86 -27.78
CA TYR A 437 -13.06 0.02 -27.90
C TYR A 437 -14.27 -0.49 -27.12
N HIS A 438 -14.46 -1.81 -26.99
CA HIS A 438 -15.60 -2.37 -26.29
C HIS A 438 -15.50 -2.14 -24.78
N ASP A 439 -14.32 -2.14 -24.19
CA ASP A 439 -14.11 -1.81 -22.79
C ASP A 439 -14.53 -0.36 -22.49
N TYR A 440 -14.22 0.57 -23.39
CA TYR A 440 -14.65 1.96 -23.29
C TYR A 440 -16.16 2.11 -23.52
N ARG A 441 -16.66 1.59 -24.65
CA ARG A 441 -18.05 1.72 -25.06
C ARG A 441 -19.01 1.14 -24.03
N ASN A 442 -18.78 -0.10 -23.57
CA ASN A 442 -19.72 -0.86 -22.73
C ASN A 442 -19.93 -0.27 -21.33
N ARG A 443 -19.07 0.67 -20.90
CA ARG A 443 -19.28 1.42 -19.65
C ARG A 443 -20.14 2.68 -19.83
N LEU A 444 -20.46 3.08 -21.04
CA LEU A 444 -21.19 4.31 -21.33
C LEU A 444 -22.67 4.07 -21.62
N SER A 445 -23.04 2.91 -22.12
CA SER A 445 -24.45 2.54 -22.33
C SER A 445 -24.59 1.04 -22.61
#